data_280b832a0b7e72c2c4cb9a0af09ad854
#
_entry.id   280b832a0b7e72c2c4cb9a0af09ad854
#
_cell.length_a   1.000
_cell.length_b   1.000
_cell.length_c   1.000
_cell.angle_alpha   90.00
_cell.angle_beta   90.00
_cell.angle_gamma   90.00
#
_symmetry.space_group_name_H-M   'P 1'
#
loop_
_entity.id
_entity.type
_entity.pdbx_description
1 polymer ?
#
loop_
_entity_poly.entity_id
_entity_poly.type
_entity_poly.pdbx_seq_one_letter_code
_entity_poly.pdbx_strand_id
1 'polypeptide(L)'
;IVEEETEELVDYAIHSLPSIANARGAMENAKLDYNTAKWRFSPRLSLQGGWNTSYYTYPSQADYIPTPFGTQFRNHANQYVQLSLTFPIFNRLSTFSNIRKKKNAYNRATVQYEQKLRDVEAEVKRAVQDRDGTYAAYEQADCMSRAQEEAYRLNVRKFEQGLISTIDFQKASDNWLNANTSRLDALLKFYIKKSVVDYYGGIGYLEQ
;
A
#
# COMPACT_ATOMS: atom_id res chain seq x y z
N ILE A 1 17.69 -25.23 2.79
CA ILE A 1 17.98 -24.12 3.74
C ILE A 1 17.58 -22.77 3.10
N VAL A 2 18.08 -22.44 1.90
CA VAL A 2 17.75 -21.14 1.23
C VAL A 2 16.29 -21.07 0.78
N GLU A 3 15.70 -22.15 0.36
CA GLU A 3 14.30 -22.24 -0.07
C GLU A 3 13.34 -22.07 1.12
N GLU A 4 13.65 -22.69 2.24
CA GLU A 4 12.90 -22.63 3.50
C GLU A 4 12.92 -21.21 4.10
N GLU A 5 14.09 -20.54 4.13
CA GLU A 5 14.22 -19.13 4.51
C GLU A 5 13.38 -18.20 3.62
N THR A 6 13.33 -18.50 2.32
CA THR A 6 12.55 -17.71 1.37
C THR A 6 11.04 -17.86 1.58
N GLU A 7 10.56 -19.07 1.91
CA GLU A 7 9.15 -19.32 2.20
C GLU A 7 8.71 -18.65 3.49
N GLU A 8 9.55 -18.65 4.53
CA GLU A 8 9.27 -17.92 5.78
C GLU A 8 9.18 -16.40 5.55
N LEU A 9 10.08 -15.84 4.74
CA LEU A 9 10.04 -14.42 4.35
C LEU A 9 8.77 -14.07 3.57
N VAL A 10 8.36 -14.93 2.64
CA VAL A 10 7.11 -14.75 1.88
C VAL A 10 5.91 -14.78 2.81
N ASP A 11 5.84 -15.74 3.73
CA ASP A 11 4.72 -15.85 4.68
C ASP A 11 4.65 -14.62 5.59
N TYR A 12 5.78 -14.19 6.14
CA TYR A 12 5.85 -12.96 6.93
C TYR A 12 5.40 -11.73 6.13
N ALA A 13 5.89 -11.55 4.89
CA ALA A 13 5.54 -10.43 4.04
C ALA A 13 4.04 -10.40 3.71
N ILE A 14 3.42 -11.56 3.44
CA ILE A 14 1.99 -11.70 3.18
C ILE A 14 1.15 -11.25 4.39
N HIS A 15 1.61 -11.52 5.60
CA HIS A 15 0.86 -11.17 6.81
C HIS A 15 1.12 -9.74 7.30
N SER A 16 2.31 -9.20 7.05
CA SER A 16 2.78 -7.95 7.67
C SER A 16 2.69 -6.73 6.73
N LEU A 17 2.73 -6.91 5.41
CA LEU A 17 2.78 -5.77 4.47
C LEU A 17 1.48 -4.97 4.42
N PRO A 18 1.54 -3.64 4.63
CA PRO A 18 0.37 -2.76 4.54
C PRO A 18 -0.33 -2.81 3.18
N SER A 19 0.41 -3.08 2.10
CA SER A 19 -0.15 -3.18 0.75
C SER A 19 -1.14 -4.34 0.60
N ILE A 20 -0.88 -5.46 1.27
CA ILE A 20 -1.77 -6.64 1.30
C ILE A 20 -2.96 -6.37 2.22
N ALA A 21 -2.72 -5.77 3.40
CA ALA A 21 -3.80 -5.36 4.30
C ALA A 21 -4.79 -4.41 3.60
N ASN A 22 -4.31 -3.45 2.83
CA ASN A 22 -5.13 -2.54 2.04
C ASN A 22 -5.93 -3.27 0.95
N ALA A 23 -5.32 -4.21 0.23
CA ALA A 23 -6.01 -4.99 -0.79
C ALA A 23 -7.09 -5.90 -0.19
N ARG A 24 -6.82 -6.51 0.97
CA ARG A 24 -7.79 -7.29 1.75
C ARG A 24 -8.95 -6.40 2.20
N GLY A 25 -8.67 -5.24 2.79
CA GLY A 25 -9.68 -4.28 3.22
C GLY A 25 -10.57 -3.80 2.06
N ALA A 26 -9.99 -3.57 0.88
CA ALA A 26 -10.75 -3.21 -0.32
C ALA A 26 -11.70 -4.34 -0.77
N MET A 27 -11.26 -5.60 -0.72
CA MET A 27 -12.09 -6.77 -1.01
C MET A 27 -13.23 -6.92 0.02
N GLU A 28 -12.93 -6.78 1.30
CA GLU A 28 -13.94 -6.86 2.37
C GLU A 28 -14.98 -5.74 2.26
N ASN A 29 -14.56 -4.51 1.98
CA ASN A 29 -15.46 -3.38 1.74
C ASN A 29 -16.37 -3.64 0.53
N ALA A 30 -15.84 -4.16 -0.57
CA ALA A 30 -16.64 -4.52 -1.74
C ALA A 30 -17.64 -5.66 -1.43
N LYS A 31 -17.27 -6.61 -0.56
CA LYS A 31 -18.16 -7.67 -0.06
C LYS A 31 -19.30 -7.10 0.79
N LEU A 32 -18.97 -6.16 1.69
CA LEU A 32 -19.98 -5.46 2.51
C LEU A 32 -20.94 -4.66 1.64
N ASP A 33 -20.43 -3.93 0.66
CA ASP A 33 -21.20 -3.19 -0.34
C ASP A 33 -22.17 -4.10 -1.12
N TYR A 34 -21.69 -5.26 -1.56
CA TYR A 34 -22.53 -6.24 -2.24
C TYR A 34 -23.64 -6.78 -1.32
N ASN A 35 -23.32 -7.10 -0.08
CA ASN A 35 -24.30 -7.55 0.89
C ASN A 35 -25.33 -6.44 1.21
N THR A 36 -24.86 -5.21 1.42
CA THR A 36 -25.74 -4.05 1.65
C THR A 36 -26.68 -3.80 0.47
N ALA A 37 -26.17 -4.00 -0.76
CA ALA A 37 -27.02 -3.85 -1.95
C ALA A 37 -28.19 -4.86 -1.99
N LYS A 38 -28.04 -6.07 -1.43
CA LYS A 38 -29.11 -7.06 -1.31
C LYS A 38 -30.23 -6.59 -0.36
N TRP A 39 -29.86 -5.91 0.73
CA TRP A 39 -30.81 -5.37 1.71
C TRP A 39 -31.73 -4.28 1.14
N ARG A 40 -31.44 -3.76 -0.05
CA ARG A 40 -32.34 -2.79 -0.72
C ARG A 40 -33.71 -3.36 -1.12
N PHE A 41 -33.86 -4.67 -1.11
CA PHE A 41 -35.18 -5.31 -1.24
C PHE A 41 -35.96 -5.34 0.07
N SER A 42 -35.30 -5.11 1.20
CA SER A 42 -35.96 -5.10 2.51
C SER A 42 -36.80 -3.85 2.71
N PRO A 43 -37.88 -3.94 3.46
CA PRO A 43 -38.67 -2.78 3.86
C PRO A 43 -37.82 -1.76 4.61
N ARG A 44 -38.08 -0.49 4.37
CA ARG A 44 -37.45 0.61 5.11
C ARG A 44 -38.44 1.13 6.14
N LEU A 45 -38.06 1.07 7.40
CA LEU A 45 -38.79 1.70 8.51
C LEU A 45 -38.09 3.04 8.83
N SER A 46 -38.84 4.11 8.85
CA SER A 46 -38.34 5.44 9.23
C SER A 46 -39.27 6.07 10.27
N LEU A 47 -38.66 6.61 11.32
CA LEU A 47 -39.32 7.40 12.35
C LEU A 47 -38.89 8.86 12.18
N GLN A 48 -39.84 9.76 12.05
CA GLN A 48 -39.64 11.17 11.91
C GLN A 48 -40.46 11.91 12.94
N GLY A 49 -39.83 12.86 13.62
CA GLY A 49 -40.52 13.77 14.55
C GLY A 49 -40.14 15.21 14.24
N GLY A 50 -41.08 16.08 14.43
CA GLY A 50 -40.83 17.50 14.23
C GLY A 50 -41.81 18.36 15.05
N TRP A 51 -41.40 19.64 15.17
CA TRP A 51 -42.21 20.71 15.70
C TRP A 51 -42.23 21.81 14.67
N ASN A 52 -43.42 22.33 14.35
CA ASN A 52 -43.61 23.44 13.43
C ASN A 52 -44.64 24.42 13.96
N THR A 53 -44.50 25.65 13.56
CA THR A 53 -45.47 26.70 13.78
C THR A 53 -45.51 27.60 12.56
N SER A 54 -46.60 28.34 12.41
CA SER A 54 -46.79 29.24 11.26
C SER A 54 -47.34 30.58 11.69
N TYR A 55 -46.91 31.63 10.99
CA TYR A 55 -47.40 32.97 11.15
C TYR A 55 -47.96 33.45 9.81
N TYR A 56 -49.21 33.99 9.85
CA TYR A 56 -49.91 34.46 8.68
C TYR A 56 -50.30 35.94 8.86
N THR A 57 -50.15 36.73 7.82
CA THR A 57 -50.70 38.05 7.69
C THR A 57 -51.41 38.18 6.33
N TYR A 58 -52.47 38.94 6.25
CA TYR A 58 -53.19 39.19 5.00
C TYR A 58 -53.18 40.70 4.68
N PRO A 59 -52.06 41.22 4.12
CA PRO A 59 -51.85 42.65 3.90
C PRO A 59 -52.81 43.26 2.87
N SER A 60 -53.50 42.44 2.07
CA SER A 60 -54.47 42.87 1.06
C SER A 60 -55.88 43.04 1.55
N GLN A 61 -56.17 42.73 2.83
CA GLN A 61 -57.51 42.94 3.43
C GLN A 61 -57.50 44.18 4.31
N ALA A 62 -58.21 45.27 3.89
CA ALA A 62 -58.22 46.52 4.58
C ALA A 62 -58.73 46.48 6.04
N ASP A 63 -59.58 45.54 6.38
CA ASP A 63 -60.16 45.35 7.71
C ASP A 63 -59.51 44.23 8.55
N TYR A 64 -58.38 43.64 8.05
CA TYR A 64 -57.72 42.56 8.77
C TYR A 64 -56.81 43.09 9.89
N ILE A 65 -57.20 42.84 11.12
CA ILE A 65 -56.38 43.08 12.31
C ILE A 65 -55.52 41.84 12.55
N PRO A 66 -54.18 41.88 12.29
CA PRO A 66 -53.34 40.72 12.46
C PRO A 66 -53.24 40.32 13.94
N THR A 67 -53.47 39.06 14.22
CA THR A 67 -53.20 38.49 15.57
C THR A 67 -51.70 38.63 15.87
N PRO A 68 -51.33 39.06 17.10
CA PRO A 68 -49.92 39.24 17.47
C PRO A 68 -49.10 37.98 17.22
N PHE A 69 -47.86 38.15 16.76
CA PHE A 69 -46.92 37.07 16.42
C PHE A 69 -46.83 35.98 17.52
N GLY A 70 -46.62 36.41 18.77
CA GLY A 70 -46.47 35.47 19.89
C GLY A 70 -47.72 34.63 20.16
N THR A 71 -48.91 35.18 19.85
CA THR A 71 -50.18 34.43 19.97
C THR A 71 -50.35 33.43 18.84
N GLN A 72 -50.06 33.85 17.60
CA GLN A 72 -50.09 32.95 16.45
C GLN A 72 -49.04 31.85 16.59
N PHE A 73 -47.83 32.19 17.03
CA PHE A 73 -46.74 31.25 17.22
C PHE A 73 -47.10 30.12 18.17
N ARG A 74 -47.77 30.41 19.29
CA ARG A 74 -48.25 29.40 20.25
C ARG A 74 -49.44 28.64 19.73
N ASN A 75 -50.41 29.32 19.16
CA ASN A 75 -51.68 28.70 18.74
C ASN A 75 -51.53 27.80 17.52
N HIS A 76 -50.57 28.05 16.66
CA HIS A 76 -50.29 27.26 15.48
C HIS A 76 -49.15 26.25 15.73
N ALA A 77 -48.62 26.15 16.97
CA ALA A 77 -47.60 25.18 17.29
C ALA A 77 -48.17 23.76 17.17
N ASN A 78 -47.56 22.98 16.33
CA ASN A 78 -47.92 21.60 16.06
C ASN A 78 -46.73 20.68 16.26
N GLN A 79 -46.91 19.56 16.93
CA GLN A 79 -45.92 18.50 17.10
C GLN A 79 -46.44 17.27 16.36
N TYR A 80 -45.53 16.60 15.66
CA TYR A 80 -45.87 15.37 14.99
C TYR A 80 -44.81 14.31 15.19
N VAL A 81 -45.25 13.06 15.23
CA VAL A 81 -44.45 11.86 15.15
C VAL A 81 -45.02 11.00 14.04
N GLN A 82 -44.19 10.67 13.07
CA GLN A 82 -44.61 9.86 11.93
C GLN A 82 -43.75 8.61 11.85
N LEU A 83 -44.37 7.45 11.82
CA LEU A 83 -43.77 6.17 11.52
C LEU A 83 -44.15 5.79 10.10
N SER A 84 -43.15 5.53 9.25
CA SER A 84 -43.34 5.23 7.83
C SER A 84 -42.64 3.92 7.50
N LEU A 85 -43.38 2.98 6.89
CA LEU A 85 -42.88 1.70 6.41
C LEU A 85 -43.03 1.67 4.88
N THR A 86 -41.88 1.60 4.18
CA THR A 86 -41.85 1.65 2.71
C THR A 86 -41.37 0.34 2.14
N PHE A 87 -42.17 -0.27 1.27
CA PHE A 87 -41.83 -1.49 0.52
C PHE A 87 -41.50 -1.15 -0.93
N PRO A 88 -40.27 -1.42 -1.42
CA PRO A 88 -39.95 -1.23 -2.82
C PRO A 88 -40.48 -2.42 -3.67
N ILE A 89 -41.66 -2.27 -4.26
CA ILE A 89 -42.29 -3.31 -5.09
C ILE A 89 -41.69 -3.36 -6.49
N PHE A 90 -41.51 -2.21 -7.12
CA PHE A 90 -40.97 -2.09 -8.48
C PHE A 90 -40.16 -0.82 -8.65
N ASN A 91 -38.89 -0.96 -9.10
CA ASN A 91 -37.96 0.14 -9.32
C ASN A 91 -37.24 0.05 -10.68
N ARG A 92 -37.96 -0.40 -11.71
CA ARG A 92 -37.42 -0.56 -13.10
C ARG A 92 -36.13 -1.43 -13.12
N LEU A 93 -36.04 -2.47 -12.31
CA LEU A 93 -34.86 -3.35 -12.19
C LEU A 93 -33.57 -2.66 -11.72
N SER A 94 -33.66 -1.41 -11.25
CA SER A 94 -32.47 -0.66 -10.82
C SER A 94 -31.76 -1.33 -9.63
N THR A 95 -32.51 -1.87 -8.66
CA THR A 95 -31.95 -2.62 -7.54
C THR A 95 -31.23 -3.87 -8.01
N PHE A 96 -31.81 -4.63 -8.93
CA PHE A 96 -31.18 -5.83 -9.46
C PHE A 96 -29.91 -5.52 -10.23
N SER A 97 -29.93 -4.48 -11.08
CA SER A 97 -28.76 -3.99 -11.79
C SER A 97 -27.64 -3.53 -10.82
N ASN A 98 -28.03 -2.81 -9.74
CA ASN A 98 -27.07 -2.37 -8.73
C ASN A 98 -26.42 -3.55 -7.97
N ILE A 99 -27.19 -4.56 -7.58
CA ILE A 99 -26.66 -5.79 -6.96
C ILE A 99 -25.66 -6.48 -7.88
N ARG A 100 -25.98 -6.61 -9.19
CA ARG A 100 -25.08 -7.19 -10.19
C ARG A 100 -23.78 -6.38 -10.33
N LYS A 101 -23.90 -5.03 -10.37
CA LYS A 101 -22.72 -4.14 -10.38
C LYS A 101 -21.85 -4.33 -9.14
N LYS A 102 -22.44 -4.39 -7.94
CA LYS A 102 -21.71 -4.60 -6.69
C LYS A 102 -21.09 -5.99 -6.59
N LYS A 103 -21.77 -7.03 -7.10
CA LYS A 103 -21.18 -8.37 -7.22
C LYS A 103 -19.94 -8.37 -8.13
N ASN A 104 -20.01 -7.72 -9.27
CA ASN A 104 -18.88 -7.63 -10.19
C ASN A 104 -17.73 -6.83 -9.57
N ALA A 105 -18.02 -5.77 -8.79
CA ALA A 105 -17.00 -5.02 -8.05
C ALA A 105 -16.30 -5.89 -6.99
N TYR A 106 -17.07 -6.69 -6.24
CA TYR A 106 -16.52 -7.65 -5.29
C TYR A 106 -15.63 -8.70 -5.97
N ASN A 107 -16.09 -9.32 -7.06
CA ASN A 107 -15.29 -10.31 -7.80
C ASN A 107 -13.98 -9.68 -8.32
N ARG A 108 -14.02 -8.43 -8.80
CA ARG A 108 -12.83 -7.69 -9.24
C ARG A 108 -11.86 -7.45 -8.09
N ALA A 109 -12.36 -7.00 -6.94
CA ALA A 109 -11.54 -6.77 -5.75
C ALA A 109 -10.91 -8.08 -5.23
N THR A 110 -11.61 -9.21 -5.32
CA THR A 110 -11.07 -10.54 -4.98
C THR A 110 -9.89 -10.90 -5.88
N VAL A 111 -10.06 -10.77 -7.20
CA VAL A 111 -8.97 -11.05 -8.16
C VAL A 111 -7.78 -10.11 -7.95
N GLN A 112 -8.02 -8.83 -7.64
CA GLN A 112 -6.96 -7.86 -7.34
C GLN A 112 -6.20 -8.23 -6.06
N TYR A 113 -6.89 -8.70 -5.03
CA TYR A 113 -6.25 -9.19 -3.80
C TYR A 113 -5.37 -10.42 -4.08
N GLU A 114 -5.89 -11.41 -4.80
CA GLU A 114 -5.13 -12.61 -5.19
C GLU A 114 -3.91 -12.26 -6.07
N GLN A 115 -4.08 -11.29 -6.98
CA GLN A 115 -2.97 -10.80 -7.80
C GLN A 115 -1.89 -10.15 -6.93
N LYS A 116 -2.30 -9.32 -5.94
CA LYS A 116 -1.34 -8.68 -5.03
C LYS A 116 -0.56 -9.68 -4.18
N LEU A 117 -1.19 -10.79 -3.77
CA LEU A 117 -0.48 -11.88 -3.09
C LEU A 117 0.63 -12.48 -3.97
N ARG A 118 0.30 -12.81 -5.23
CA ARG A 118 1.28 -13.34 -6.19
C ARG A 118 2.39 -12.36 -6.52
N ASP A 119 2.06 -11.07 -6.64
CA ASP A 119 3.04 -10.02 -6.90
C ASP A 119 4.05 -9.91 -5.76
N VAL A 120 3.58 -9.89 -4.51
CA VAL A 120 4.46 -9.83 -3.33
C VAL A 120 5.32 -11.08 -3.22
N GLU A 121 4.76 -12.28 -3.45
CA GLU A 121 5.55 -13.51 -3.49
C GLU A 121 6.68 -13.42 -4.52
N ALA A 122 6.38 -12.94 -5.73
CA ALA A 122 7.37 -12.77 -6.79
C ALA A 122 8.40 -11.68 -6.45
N GLU A 123 7.98 -10.58 -5.82
CA GLU A 123 8.87 -9.50 -5.37
C GLU A 123 9.86 -10.00 -4.30
N VAL A 124 9.40 -10.76 -3.30
CA VAL A 124 10.26 -11.33 -2.24
C VAL A 124 11.26 -12.32 -2.84
N LYS A 125 10.79 -13.26 -3.67
CA LYS A 125 11.68 -14.24 -4.34
C LYS A 125 12.76 -13.56 -5.16
N ARG A 126 12.39 -12.50 -5.90
CA ARG A 126 13.36 -11.70 -6.68
C ARG A 126 14.34 -10.97 -5.76
N ALA A 127 13.88 -10.39 -4.65
CA ALA A 127 14.75 -9.69 -3.71
C ALA A 127 15.82 -10.62 -3.12
N VAL A 128 15.44 -11.85 -2.76
CA VAL A 128 16.39 -12.89 -2.28
C VAL A 128 17.39 -13.27 -3.36
N GLN A 129 16.94 -13.51 -4.61
CA GLN A 129 17.83 -13.83 -5.73
C GLN A 129 18.81 -12.69 -6.03
N ASP A 130 18.34 -11.43 -5.98
CA ASP A 130 19.18 -10.25 -6.20
C ASP A 130 20.23 -10.12 -5.08
N ARG A 131 19.86 -10.35 -3.80
CA ARG A 131 20.81 -10.38 -2.67
C ARG A 131 21.90 -11.42 -2.90
N ASP A 132 21.52 -12.63 -3.23
CA ASP A 132 22.47 -13.74 -3.40
C ASP A 132 23.39 -13.51 -4.62
N GLY A 133 22.82 -13.01 -5.72
CA GLY A 133 23.59 -12.64 -6.90
C GLY A 133 24.59 -11.49 -6.64
N THR A 134 24.20 -10.47 -5.87
CA THR A 134 25.12 -9.38 -5.50
C THR A 134 26.16 -9.81 -4.47
N TYR A 135 25.84 -10.76 -3.60
CA TYR A 135 26.81 -11.37 -2.68
C TYR A 135 27.90 -12.13 -3.44
N ALA A 136 27.52 -12.99 -4.39
CA ALA A 136 28.48 -13.72 -5.22
C ALA A 136 29.39 -12.75 -6.05
N ALA A 137 28.81 -11.66 -6.56
CA ALA A 137 29.58 -10.63 -7.25
C ALA A 137 30.57 -9.92 -6.31
N TYR A 138 30.20 -9.67 -5.06
CA TYR A 138 31.11 -9.13 -4.05
C TYR A 138 32.25 -10.09 -3.73
N GLU A 139 31.97 -11.39 -3.52
CA GLU A 139 33.01 -12.40 -3.26
C GLU A 139 34.04 -12.47 -4.41
N GLN A 140 33.56 -12.41 -5.66
CA GLN A 140 34.44 -12.37 -6.83
C GLN A 140 35.28 -11.09 -6.88
N ALA A 141 34.68 -9.93 -6.59
CA ALA A 141 35.40 -8.65 -6.58
C ALA A 141 36.41 -8.59 -5.41
N ASP A 142 36.09 -9.16 -4.25
CA ASP A 142 37.02 -9.25 -3.11
C ASP A 142 38.22 -10.15 -3.42
N CYS A 143 38.01 -11.31 -4.05
CA CYS A 143 39.08 -12.18 -4.51
C CYS A 143 40.00 -11.47 -5.50
N MET A 144 39.42 -10.75 -6.48
CA MET A 144 40.21 -9.98 -7.47
C MET A 144 40.99 -8.85 -6.80
N SER A 145 40.40 -8.11 -5.87
CA SER A 145 41.05 -7.03 -5.13
C SER A 145 42.26 -7.52 -4.35
N ARG A 146 42.11 -8.67 -3.65
CA ARG A 146 43.24 -9.31 -2.92
C ARG A 146 44.37 -9.74 -3.85
N ALA A 147 44.05 -10.33 -5.00
CA ALA A 147 45.06 -10.73 -5.99
C ALA A 147 45.80 -9.53 -6.53
N GLN A 148 45.11 -8.42 -6.84
CA GLN A 148 45.72 -7.17 -7.30
C GLN A 148 46.56 -6.49 -6.20
N GLU A 149 46.17 -6.59 -4.96
CA GLU A 149 46.94 -6.09 -3.81
C GLU A 149 48.27 -6.81 -3.68
N GLU A 150 48.28 -8.15 -3.78
CA GLU A 150 49.51 -8.93 -3.72
C GLU A 150 50.44 -8.62 -4.94
N ALA A 151 49.85 -8.49 -6.13
CA ALA A 151 50.60 -8.08 -7.33
C ALA A 151 51.18 -6.68 -7.18
N TYR A 152 50.44 -5.73 -6.62
CA TYR A 152 50.93 -4.38 -6.33
C TYR A 152 52.08 -4.41 -5.33
N ARG A 153 51.94 -5.11 -4.20
CA ARG A 153 53.03 -5.27 -3.20
C ARG A 153 54.29 -5.84 -3.78
N LEU A 154 54.18 -6.82 -4.69
CA LEU A 154 55.33 -7.37 -5.41
C LEU A 154 55.99 -6.32 -6.34
N ASN A 155 55.18 -5.55 -7.08
CA ASN A 155 55.67 -4.51 -7.96
C ASN A 155 56.30 -3.34 -7.20
N VAL A 156 55.83 -2.99 -5.99
CA VAL A 156 56.51 -2.03 -5.09
C VAL A 156 57.95 -2.48 -4.82
N ARG A 157 58.15 -3.73 -4.39
CA ARG A 157 59.48 -4.28 -4.09
C ARG A 157 60.40 -4.29 -5.31
N LYS A 158 59.88 -4.67 -6.51
CA LYS A 158 60.63 -4.64 -7.77
C LYS A 158 61.02 -3.21 -8.18
N PHE A 159 60.14 -2.25 -7.96
CA PHE A 159 60.41 -0.83 -8.27
C PHE A 159 61.51 -0.27 -7.34
N GLU A 160 61.45 -0.56 -6.04
CA GLU A 160 62.46 -0.19 -5.05
C GLU A 160 63.85 -0.74 -5.40
N GLN A 161 63.89 -1.92 -6.06
CA GLN A 161 65.12 -2.55 -6.53
C GLN A 161 65.54 -2.10 -7.93
N GLY A 162 64.79 -1.17 -8.55
CA GLY A 162 65.06 -0.70 -9.91
C GLY A 162 64.79 -1.71 -11.03
N LEU A 163 64.02 -2.79 -10.76
CA LEU A 163 63.77 -3.88 -11.68
C LEU A 163 62.59 -3.65 -12.64
N ILE A 164 61.77 -2.64 -12.41
CA ILE A 164 60.64 -2.26 -13.26
C ILE A 164 60.61 -0.76 -13.52
N SER A 165 59.97 -0.34 -14.63
CA SER A 165 59.80 1.06 -14.97
C SER A 165 58.76 1.76 -14.12
N THR A 166 58.84 3.11 -14.03
CA THR A 166 57.80 3.92 -13.39
C THR A 166 56.40 3.72 -14.01
N ILE A 167 56.36 3.46 -15.33
CA ILE A 167 55.10 3.20 -16.05
C ILE A 167 54.51 1.89 -15.61
N ASP A 168 55.30 0.82 -15.45
CA ASP A 168 54.82 -0.50 -14.99
C ASP A 168 54.34 -0.43 -13.54
N PHE A 169 55.05 0.30 -12.69
CA PHE A 169 54.65 0.57 -11.32
C PHE A 169 53.31 1.31 -11.25
N GLN A 170 53.15 2.39 -12.05
CA GLN A 170 51.91 3.16 -12.12
C GLN A 170 50.72 2.26 -12.56
N LYS A 171 50.95 1.42 -13.58
CA LYS A 171 49.96 0.43 -14.04
C LYS A 171 49.53 -0.53 -12.95
N ALA A 172 50.47 -1.03 -12.15
CA ALA A 172 50.16 -1.92 -11.04
C ALA A 172 49.33 -1.20 -9.95
N SER A 173 49.67 0.07 -9.67
CA SER A 173 48.90 0.91 -8.74
C SER A 173 47.48 1.15 -9.22
N ASP A 174 47.28 1.51 -10.49
CA ASP A 174 45.99 1.76 -11.09
C ASP A 174 45.11 0.50 -11.10
N ASN A 175 45.70 -0.66 -11.42
CA ASN A 175 45.00 -1.94 -11.39
C ASN A 175 44.50 -2.28 -9.99
N TRP A 176 45.33 -2.10 -8.97
CA TRP A 176 44.93 -2.31 -7.58
C TRP A 176 43.85 -1.34 -7.14
N LEU A 177 43.99 -0.05 -7.46
CA LEU A 177 42.97 0.95 -7.11
C LEU A 177 41.62 0.66 -7.76
N ASN A 178 41.62 0.31 -9.06
CA ASN A 178 40.41 -0.07 -9.78
C ASN A 178 39.73 -1.32 -9.21
N ALA A 179 40.53 -2.34 -8.86
CA ALA A 179 40.01 -3.56 -8.25
C ALA A 179 39.40 -3.29 -6.86
N ASN A 180 40.05 -2.43 -6.05
CA ASN A 180 39.55 -2.05 -4.74
C ASN A 180 38.24 -1.21 -4.83
N THR A 181 38.17 -0.29 -5.80
CA THR A 181 36.97 0.49 -6.08
C THR A 181 35.81 -0.43 -6.50
N SER A 182 36.09 -1.40 -7.39
CA SER A 182 35.08 -2.38 -7.83
C SER A 182 34.57 -3.25 -6.67
N ARG A 183 35.45 -3.64 -5.75
CA ARG A 183 35.07 -4.37 -4.53
C ARG A 183 34.11 -3.55 -3.64
N LEU A 184 34.43 -2.27 -3.42
CA LEU A 184 33.58 -1.38 -2.61
C LEU A 184 32.22 -1.14 -3.26
N ASP A 185 32.17 -0.97 -4.57
CA ASP A 185 30.92 -0.83 -5.32
C ASP A 185 30.05 -2.09 -5.21
N ALA A 186 30.66 -3.28 -5.37
CA ALA A 186 29.97 -4.55 -5.19
C ALA A 186 29.45 -4.74 -3.75
N LEU A 187 30.23 -4.35 -2.75
CA LEU A 187 29.84 -4.40 -1.35
C LEU A 187 28.64 -3.50 -1.06
N LEU A 188 28.65 -2.28 -1.56
CA LEU A 188 27.52 -1.35 -1.40
C LEU A 188 26.25 -1.88 -2.06
N LYS A 189 26.37 -2.44 -3.27
CA LYS A 189 25.25 -3.07 -3.97
C LYS A 189 24.67 -4.23 -3.16
N PHE A 190 25.51 -5.06 -2.58
CA PHE A 190 25.04 -6.14 -1.69
C PHE A 190 24.28 -5.62 -0.49
N TYR A 191 24.81 -4.60 0.21
CA TYR A 191 24.11 -4.04 1.38
C TYR A 191 22.75 -3.44 1.01
N ILE A 192 22.66 -2.75 -0.13
CA ILE A 192 21.37 -2.25 -0.63
C ILE A 192 20.37 -3.38 -0.85
N LYS A 193 20.79 -4.47 -1.51
CA LYS A 193 19.91 -5.62 -1.78
C LYS A 193 19.57 -6.40 -0.51
N LYS A 194 20.52 -6.51 0.42
CA LYS A 194 20.28 -7.08 1.75
C LYS A 194 19.20 -6.30 2.51
N SER A 195 19.30 -4.96 2.54
CA SER A 195 18.30 -4.11 3.22
C SER A 195 16.90 -4.25 2.64
N VAL A 196 16.77 -4.56 1.34
CA VAL A 196 15.45 -4.86 0.74
C VAL A 196 14.88 -6.18 1.27
N VAL A 197 15.72 -7.21 1.42
CA VAL A 197 15.29 -8.49 2.02
C VAL A 197 14.94 -8.32 3.49
N ASP A 198 15.76 -7.58 4.25
CA ASP A 198 15.52 -7.26 5.66
C ASP A 198 14.18 -6.54 5.86
N TYR A 199 13.82 -5.61 4.95
CA TYR A 199 12.51 -4.95 4.94
C TYR A 199 11.35 -5.96 4.80
N TYR A 200 11.47 -6.95 3.91
CA TYR A 200 10.45 -7.99 3.77
C TYR A 200 10.40 -8.93 4.98
N GLY A 201 11.50 -9.08 5.72
CA GLY A 201 11.58 -9.81 6.99
C GLY A 201 11.16 -8.99 8.22
N GLY A 202 10.78 -7.71 8.05
CA GLY A 202 10.33 -6.85 9.15
C GLY A 202 11.45 -6.28 10.02
N ILE A 203 12.71 -6.43 9.59
CA ILE A 203 13.86 -5.86 10.29
C ILE A 203 13.94 -4.36 9.95
N GLY A 204 13.71 -3.51 10.95
CA GLY A 204 13.71 -2.07 10.77
C GLY A 204 15.11 -1.50 10.47
N TYR A 205 15.17 -0.40 9.71
CA TYR A 205 16.41 0.31 9.37
C TYR A 205 17.22 0.79 10.59
N LEU A 206 16.61 0.85 11.77
CA LEU A 206 17.22 1.34 13.00
C LEU A 206 17.75 0.22 13.91
N GLU A 207 17.62 -1.04 13.51
CA GLU A 207 18.05 -2.22 14.29
C GLU A 207 19.30 -2.91 13.69
N GLN A 208 19.99 -2.25 12.74
CA GLN A 208 21.22 -2.77 12.10
C GLN A 208 22.49 -2.15 12.69
#